data_c55b896e7a89bd8d48ff280ca9f230a9
#
_entry.id   c55b896e7a89bd8d48ff280ca9f230a9
#
_cell.length_a   1.000
_cell.length_b   1.000
_cell.length_c   1.000
_cell.angle_alpha   90.00
_cell.angle_beta   90.00
_cell.angle_gamma   90.00
#
_symmetry.space_group_name_H-M   'P 1'
#
loop_
_entity.id
_entity.type
_entity.pdbx_description
1 polymer ?
#
loop_
_entity_poly.entity_id
_entity_poly.type
_entity_poly.pdbx_seq_one_letter_code
_entity_poly.pdbx_strand_id
1 'polypeptide(L)'
;LKYMAIVQELIPMPDAEAVFLRLASLPHCLFLDSAMRLENLGRYSFVCADPFEYIETKPRQRNELDELETAWQQLVGEEQVETLAGLPPFQGGAAGLFSYDLGYSLESLPKPNQDEFEVPSMAVGFYDVVVAFDHFEQRAWLISQGLPEKEPLARANRALERAAFFQQILSAPVSPRREKQGKNQIAPDQLAEQFEIRGSLTSNFSKEQYLEAVQKCIDYIYAGDIFQVNLSHRLLHPATADSVDLYMRLRHRNPATFAGYFATDEFEIVSASPERFLQVRNSVVEARPIKGTRARILVPEADLYAAEELRRSEKDRAENIMIVDLLRNDMSSVCEPDSIFVSELCRLEVYQFVQHLVSVVEG
;
A
#
# COMPACT_ATOMS: atom_id res chain seq x y z
N LEU A 1 3.30 -31.10 -21.14
CA LEU A 1 4.28 -30.05 -20.78
C LEU A 1 3.58 -29.17 -19.76
N LYS A 2 4.06 -29.19 -18.52
CA LYS A 2 3.55 -28.25 -17.49
C LYS A 2 3.99 -26.84 -17.93
N TYR A 3 3.06 -25.92 -17.95
CA TYR A 3 3.34 -24.52 -18.27
C TYR A 3 4.36 -23.96 -17.26
N MET A 4 5.27 -23.11 -17.74
CA MET A 4 6.19 -22.37 -16.89
C MET A 4 6.18 -20.89 -17.26
N ALA A 5 6.11 -20.00 -16.27
CA ALA A 5 6.25 -18.58 -16.49
C ALA A 5 7.61 -18.26 -17.15
N ILE A 6 7.66 -17.25 -17.99
CA ILE A 6 8.92 -16.71 -18.50
C ILE A 6 9.56 -15.89 -17.39
N VAL A 7 10.75 -16.29 -16.98
CA VAL A 7 11.55 -15.59 -15.97
C VAL A 7 12.88 -15.19 -16.58
N GLN A 8 13.15 -13.91 -16.54
CA GLN A 8 14.41 -13.36 -17.01
C GLN A 8 15.07 -12.54 -15.92
N GLU A 9 16.24 -12.95 -15.48
CA GLU A 9 17.06 -12.14 -14.59
C GLU A 9 17.61 -10.91 -15.33
N LEU A 10 17.50 -9.75 -14.72
CA LEU A 10 18.00 -8.49 -15.27
C LEU A 10 19.42 -8.24 -14.76
N ILE A 11 20.40 -8.39 -15.66
CA ILE A 11 21.82 -8.25 -15.33
C ILE A 11 22.47 -7.14 -16.17
N PRO A 12 23.12 -6.15 -15.55
CA PRO A 12 23.18 -5.93 -14.10
C PRO A 12 21.79 -5.57 -13.53
N MET A 13 21.59 -5.79 -12.22
CA MET A 13 20.36 -5.39 -11.54
C MET A 13 20.10 -3.90 -11.81
N PRO A 14 18.96 -3.54 -12.42
CA PRO A 14 18.61 -2.14 -12.64
C PRO A 14 18.18 -1.49 -11.31
N ASP A 15 18.24 -0.16 -11.26
CA ASP A 15 17.60 0.59 -10.18
C ASP A 15 16.08 0.52 -10.30
N ALA A 16 15.39 0.23 -9.19
CA ALA A 16 13.93 0.15 -9.14
C ALA A 16 13.25 1.47 -9.53
N GLU A 17 13.85 2.63 -9.17
CA GLU A 17 13.40 3.95 -9.62
C GLU A 17 13.46 4.08 -11.14
N ALA A 18 14.58 3.66 -11.73
CA ALA A 18 14.77 3.74 -13.17
C ALA A 18 13.78 2.84 -13.94
N VAL A 19 13.44 1.69 -13.39
CA VAL A 19 12.39 0.81 -13.93
C VAL A 19 11.02 1.45 -13.79
N PHE A 20 10.67 1.95 -12.61
CA PHE A 20 9.41 2.65 -12.37
C PHE A 20 9.24 3.83 -13.34
N LEU A 21 10.24 4.70 -13.48
CA LEU A 21 10.18 5.85 -14.38
C LEU A 21 9.93 5.48 -15.85
N ARG A 22 10.38 4.30 -16.29
CA ARG A 22 10.12 3.79 -17.66
C ARG A 22 8.72 3.26 -17.82
N LEU A 23 8.17 2.61 -16.78
CA LEU A 23 6.85 2.00 -16.81
C LEU A 23 5.72 2.95 -16.41
N ALA A 24 6.03 4.09 -15.77
CA ALA A 24 5.05 5.03 -15.23
C ALA A 24 4.12 5.67 -16.28
N SER A 25 4.47 5.60 -17.56
CA SER A 25 3.62 6.07 -18.67
C SER A 25 2.62 5.02 -19.16
N LEU A 26 2.76 3.76 -18.76
CA LEU A 26 1.83 2.71 -19.09
C LEU A 26 0.57 2.79 -18.21
N PRO A 27 -0.57 2.26 -18.70
CA PRO A 27 -1.81 2.23 -17.92
C PRO A 27 -1.63 1.55 -16.55
N HIS A 28 -2.30 2.09 -15.55
CA HIS A 28 -2.42 1.50 -14.21
C HIS A 28 -1.07 1.07 -13.61
N CYS A 29 -0.04 1.91 -13.79
CA CYS A 29 1.28 1.63 -13.22
C CYS A 29 1.20 1.56 -11.69
N LEU A 30 1.72 0.46 -11.15
CA LEU A 30 1.80 0.20 -9.72
C LEU A 30 3.27 -0.03 -9.33
N PHE A 31 3.74 0.68 -8.32
CA PHE A 31 5.04 0.48 -7.70
C PHE A 31 4.86 0.22 -6.20
N LEU A 32 5.02 -1.03 -5.79
CA LEU A 32 5.12 -1.43 -4.39
C LEU A 32 6.60 -1.34 -4.02
N ASP A 33 6.94 -0.33 -3.22
CA ASP A 33 8.33 0.10 -3.06
C ASP A 33 8.83 -0.05 -1.61
N SER A 34 9.94 -0.73 -1.47
CA SER A 34 10.74 -0.73 -0.26
C SER A 34 11.79 0.38 -0.34
N ALA A 35 11.33 1.65 -0.26
CA ALA A 35 12.22 2.81 -0.31
C ALA A 35 13.19 2.86 0.88
N MET A 36 12.77 2.33 2.04
CA MET A 36 13.62 2.08 3.19
C MET A 36 13.77 0.58 3.44
N ARG A 37 14.98 0.16 3.76
CA ARG A 37 15.35 -1.24 4.00
C ARG A 37 15.82 -1.41 5.43
N LEU A 38 15.22 -2.37 6.11
CA LEU A 38 15.55 -2.77 7.47
C LEU A 38 15.91 -4.25 7.48
N GLU A 39 16.53 -4.73 8.55
CA GLU A 39 17.00 -6.13 8.68
C GLU A 39 15.90 -7.16 8.34
N ASN A 40 14.65 -6.90 8.76
CA ASN A 40 13.52 -7.81 8.58
C ASN A 40 12.41 -7.27 7.67
N LEU A 41 12.55 -6.05 7.13
CA LEU A 41 11.55 -5.38 6.30
C LEU A 41 12.20 -4.70 5.09
N GLY A 42 11.41 -4.49 4.05
CA GLY A 42 11.90 -3.75 2.90
C GLY A 42 12.84 -4.57 1.98
N ARG A 43 12.69 -5.91 1.96
CA ARG A 43 13.49 -6.78 1.11
C ARG A 43 13.10 -6.68 -0.36
N TYR A 44 11.81 -6.56 -0.67
CA TYR A 44 11.31 -6.65 -2.04
C TYR A 44 10.68 -5.35 -2.51
N SER A 45 10.86 -5.05 -3.79
CA SER A 45 10.04 -4.06 -4.52
C SER A 45 9.48 -4.69 -5.78
N PHE A 46 8.32 -4.17 -6.25
CA PHE A 46 7.63 -4.69 -7.42
C PHE A 46 7.12 -3.54 -8.28
N VAL A 47 7.41 -3.59 -9.58
CA VAL A 47 6.84 -2.65 -10.55
C VAL A 47 6.03 -3.44 -11.56
N CYS A 48 4.77 -3.08 -11.71
CA CYS A 48 3.88 -3.60 -12.74
C CYS A 48 3.09 -2.47 -13.40
N ALA A 49 2.64 -2.71 -14.62
CA ALA A 49 1.84 -1.77 -15.39
C ALA A 49 1.11 -2.53 -16.50
N ASP A 50 0.17 -1.86 -17.16
CA ASP A 50 -0.56 -2.40 -18.30
C ASP A 50 -1.19 -3.76 -17.97
N PRO A 51 -2.09 -3.82 -16.94
CA PRO A 51 -2.77 -5.05 -16.56
C PRO A 51 -3.62 -5.59 -17.70
N PHE A 52 -3.81 -6.91 -17.76
CA PHE A 52 -4.67 -7.52 -18.78
C PHE A 52 -6.17 -7.36 -18.47
N GLU A 53 -6.51 -7.02 -17.25
CA GLU A 53 -7.86 -6.64 -16.81
C GLU A 53 -7.74 -5.62 -15.68
N TYR A 54 -8.71 -4.70 -15.59
CA TYR A 54 -8.80 -3.69 -14.55
C TYR A 54 -10.23 -3.57 -14.07
N ILE A 55 -10.43 -3.67 -12.76
CA ILE A 55 -11.73 -3.57 -12.10
C ILE A 55 -11.71 -2.33 -11.20
N GLU A 56 -12.71 -1.49 -11.37
CA GLU A 56 -12.94 -0.34 -10.52
C GLU A 56 -14.40 -0.31 -10.10
N THR A 57 -14.65 -0.24 -8.79
CA THR A 57 -15.99 -0.24 -8.24
C THR A 57 -16.38 1.17 -7.81
N LYS A 58 -17.66 1.51 -7.96
CA LYS A 58 -18.15 2.80 -7.49
C LYS A 58 -18.06 2.91 -5.97
N PRO A 59 -17.89 4.14 -5.44
CA PRO A 59 -17.85 4.32 -4.00
C PRO A 59 -19.09 3.72 -3.33
N ARG A 60 -18.88 2.98 -2.23
CA ARG A 60 -19.93 2.42 -1.38
C ARG A 60 -20.92 1.50 -2.12
N GLN A 61 -20.46 0.81 -3.12
CA GLN A 61 -21.17 -0.31 -3.73
C GLN A 61 -21.18 -1.48 -2.72
N ARG A 62 -22.06 -2.45 -2.88
CA ARG A 62 -22.04 -3.71 -2.11
C ARG A 62 -21.51 -4.82 -3.00
N ASN A 63 -20.84 -5.80 -2.37
CA ASN A 63 -20.31 -7.01 -3.03
C ASN A 63 -19.05 -6.78 -3.89
N GLU A 64 -18.25 -5.74 -3.63
CA GLU A 64 -17.03 -5.48 -4.40
C GLU A 64 -16.02 -6.64 -4.30
N LEU A 65 -15.90 -7.25 -3.11
CA LEU A 65 -15.02 -8.40 -2.92
C LEU A 65 -15.51 -9.65 -3.67
N ASP A 66 -16.83 -9.85 -3.75
CA ASP A 66 -17.43 -10.96 -4.54
C ASP A 66 -17.18 -10.74 -6.04
N GLU A 67 -17.21 -9.49 -6.52
CA GLU A 67 -16.86 -9.15 -7.90
C GLU A 67 -15.40 -9.47 -8.19
N LEU A 68 -14.49 -9.11 -7.29
CA LEU A 68 -13.07 -9.43 -7.42
C LEU A 68 -12.83 -10.94 -7.41
N GLU A 69 -13.46 -11.67 -6.49
CA GLU A 69 -13.34 -13.12 -6.41
C GLU A 69 -13.86 -13.79 -7.69
N THR A 70 -15.03 -13.35 -8.17
CA THR A 70 -15.61 -13.86 -9.42
C THR A 70 -14.67 -13.62 -10.61
N ALA A 71 -14.12 -12.42 -10.73
CA ALA A 71 -13.17 -12.08 -11.77
C ALA A 71 -11.88 -12.90 -11.64
N TRP A 72 -11.38 -13.10 -10.43
CA TRP A 72 -10.21 -13.94 -10.17
C TRP A 72 -10.45 -15.37 -10.65
N GLN A 73 -11.58 -15.99 -10.28
CA GLN A 73 -11.93 -17.35 -10.67
C GLN A 73 -12.09 -17.50 -12.19
N GLN A 74 -12.67 -16.50 -12.86
CA GLN A 74 -12.88 -16.52 -14.29
C GLN A 74 -11.59 -16.32 -15.10
N LEU A 75 -10.77 -15.35 -14.70
CA LEU A 75 -9.61 -14.89 -15.46
C LEU A 75 -8.33 -15.66 -15.11
N VAL A 76 -8.16 -16.01 -13.85
CA VAL A 76 -6.93 -16.64 -13.34
C VAL A 76 -7.19 -18.07 -12.89
N GLY A 77 -8.15 -18.29 -11.98
CA GLY A 77 -8.40 -19.58 -11.33
C GLY A 77 -7.29 -19.98 -10.34
N GLU A 78 -7.59 -20.93 -9.47
CA GLU A 78 -6.67 -21.31 -8.38
C GLU A 78 -5.38 -22.00 -8.85
N GLU A 79 -5.42 -22.72 -9.96
CA GLU A 79 -4.30 -23.52 -10.44
C GLU A 79 -3.36 -22.79 -11.44
N GLN A 80 -3.61 -21.52 -11.74
CA GLN A 80 -3.01 -20.89 -12.91
C GLN A 80 -1.87 -19.91 -12.64
N VAL A 81 -1.69 -19.42 -11.43
CA VAL A 81 -0.49 -18.64 -11.09
C VAL A 81 0.57 -19.59 -10.54
N GLU A 82 1.60 -19.83 -11.32
CA GLU A 82 2.74 -20.62 -10.84
C GLU A 82 3.68 -19.70 -10.05
N THR A 83 3.76 -19.91 -8.74
CA THR A 83 4.75 -19.24 -7.89
C THR A 83 6.02 -20.06 -7.86
N LEU A 84 7.07 -19.56 -8.48
CA LEU A 84 8.38 -20.22 -8.57
C LEU A 84 9.16 -19.97 -7.29
N ALA A 85 9.68 -21.05 -6.70
CA ALA A 85 10.52 -20.96 -5.51
C ALA A 85 11.84 -20.21 -5.79
N GLY A 86 12.32 -19.47 -4.80
CA GLY A 86 13.58 -18.71 -4.91
C GLY A 86 13.43 -17.34 -5.59
N LEU A 87 12.26 -16.99 -6.05
CA LEU A 87 11.94 -15.66 -6.58
C LEU A 87 11.14 -14.81 -5.54
N PRO A 88 11.12 -13.49 -5.70
CA PRO A 88 10.26 -12.63 -4.89
C PRO A 88 8.79 -13.08 -4.90
N PRO A 89 8.02 -12.85 -3.82
CA PRO A 89 6.72 -13.50 -3.63
C PRO A 89 5.62 -13.06 -4.61
N PHE A 90 5.66 -11.83 -5.12
CA PHE A 90 4.67 -11.35 -6.10
C PHE A 90 5.21 -11.55 -7.52
N GLN A 91 4.64 -12.52 -8.23
CA GLN A 91 5.09 -12.95 -9.55
C GLN A 91 4.02 -12.77 -10.63
N GLY A 92 2.94 -12.06 -10.32
CA GLY A 92 1.73 -11.84 -11.10
C GLY A 92 0.51 -11.99 -10.22
N GLY A 93 -0.64 -11.52 -10.71
CA GLY A 93 -1.89 -11.57 -9.96
C GLY A 93 -2.58 -10.22 -9.83
N ALA A 94 -3.46 -10.10 -8.84
CA ALA A 94 -4.24 -8.90 -8.60
C ALA A 94 -3.54 -7.95 -7.61
N ALA A 95 -3.47 -6.66 -7.94
CA ALA A 95 -2.90 -5.64 -7.06
C ALA A 95 -3.52 -4.27 -7.34
N GLY A 96 -3.67 -3.43 -6.32
CA GLY A 96 -4.26 -2.11 -6.47
C GLY A 96 -4.69 -1.48 -5.15
N LEU A 97 -5.77 -0.71 -5.21
CA LEU A 97 -6.37 0.01 -4.11
C LEU A 97 -7.54 -0.77 -3.52
N PHE A 98 -7.51 -0.93 -2.20
CA PHE A 98 -8.65 -1.24 -1.36
C PHE A 98 -8.83 -0.05 -0.42
N SER A 99 -9.82 0.80 -0.68
CA SER A 99 -10.01 2.03 0.07
C SER A 99 -10.65 1.78 1.44
N TYR A 100 -10.60 2.78 2.32
CA TYR A 100 -11.29 2.70 3.61
C TYR A 100 -12.81 2.48 3.45
N ASP A 101 -13.40 3.04 2.39
CA ASP A 101 -14.82 2.93 2.07
C ASP A 101 -15.25 1.51 1.63
N LEU A 102 -14.29 0.60 1.36
CA LEU A 102 -14.61 -0.83 1.17
C LEU A 102 -15.34 -1.42 2.39
N GLY A 103 -15.18 -0.83 3.58
CA GLY A 103 -15.93 -1.19 4.77
C GLY A 103 -17.45 -1.15 4.61
N TYR A 104 -17.98 -0.38 3.65
CA TYR A 104 -19.41 -0.35 3.34
C TYR A 104 -19.95 -1.65 2.74
N SER A 105 -19.09 -2.48 2.14
CA SER A 105 -19.47 -3.82 1.69
C SER A 105 -19.60 -4.82 2.84
N LEU A 106 -18.93 -4.55 3.95
CA LEU A 106 -18.90 -5.43 5.13
C LEU A 106 -19.89 -4.98 6.19
N GLU A 107 -20.07 -3.65 6.37
CA GLU A 107 -20.82 -3.06 7.46
C GLU A 107 -21.85 -2.03 6.98
N SER A 108 -22.91 -1.83 7.77
CA SER A 108 -23.89 -0.77 7.52
C SER A 108 -23.41 0.54 8.16
N LEU A 109 -22.64 1.31 7.42
CA LEU A 109 -22.03 2.55 7.87
C LEU A 109 -22.86 3.79 7.45
N PRO A 110 -22.86 4.88 8.23
CA PRO A 110 -23.45 6.15 7.83
C PRO A 110 -22.74 6.70 6.58
N LYS A 111 -23.51 7.23 5.64
CA LYS A 111 -22.91 7.89 4.47
C LYS A 111 -22.25 9.21 4.88
N PRO A 112 -21.11 9.58 4.25
CA PRO A 112 -20.52 10.88 4.45
C PRO A 112 -21.47 11.98 3.96
N ASN A 113 -21.41 13.14 4.58
CA ASN A 113 -22.23 14.30 4.17
C ASN A 113 -21.80 14.83 2.80
N GLN A 114 -20.51 14.68 2.47
CA GLN A 114 -19.91 15.12 1.22
C GLN A 114 -18.83 14.12 0.79
N ASP A 115 -18.76 13.87 -0.50
CA ASP A 115 -17.77 13.01 -1.14
C ASP A 115 -17.48 13.57 -2.55
N GLU A 116 -16.72 14.66 -2.58
CA GLU A 116 -16.45 15.39 -3.80
C GLU A 116 -15.40 14.73 -4.70
N PHE A 117 -14.65 13.76 -4.16
CA PHE A 117 -13.62 13.05 -4.93
C PHE A 117 -14.12 11.74 -5.52
N GLU A 118 -15.20 11.19 -5.00
CA GLU A 118 -15.82 9.94 -5.44
C GLU A 118 -14.78 8.82 -5.71
N VAL A 119 -13.75 8.73 -4.84
CA VAL A 119 -12.70 7.72 -4.97
C VAL A 119 -13.34 6.32 -4.88
N PRO A 120 -13.02 5.38 -5.79
CA PRO A 120 -13.61 4.05 -5.79
C PRO A 120 -13.33 3.31 -4.48
N SER A 121 -14.26 2.44 -4.08
CA SER A 121 -14.05 1.55 -2.93
C SER A 121 -12.92 0.56 -3.21
N MET A 122 -12.80 0.13 -4.47
CA MET A 122 -11.76 -0.79 -4.93
C MET A 122 -11.35 -0.43 -6.36
N ALA A 123 -10.03 -0.49 -6.62
CA ALA A 123 -9.45 -0.31 -7.95
C ALA A 123 -8.27 -1.27 -8.10
N VAL A 124 -8.43 -2.35 -8.86
CA VAL A 124 -7.50 -3.48 -8.92
C VAL A 124 -7.16 -3.85 -10.35
N GLY A 125 -5.87 -3.89 -10.66
CA GLY A 125 -5.33 -4.42 -11.90
C GLY A 125 -4.91 -5.88 -11.76
N PHE A 126 -5.15 -6.67 -12.82
CA PHE A 126 -4.67 -8.05 -12.96
C PHE A 126 -3.41 -8.03 -13.82
N TYR A 127 -2.26 -8.22 -13.19
CA TYR A 127 -0.95 -8.11 -13.84
C TYR A 127 -0.38 -9.48 -14.18
N ASP A 128 -0.08 -9.68 -15.44
CA ASP A 128 0.62 -10.88 -15.95
C ASP A 128 2.13 -10.68 -16.03
N VAL A 129 2.60 -9.43 -15.94
CA VAL A 129 4.03 -9.08 -15.95
C VAL A 129 4.40 -8.28 -14.71
N VAL A 130 5.46 -8.70 -14.04
CA VAL A 130 6.03 -8.04 -12.87
C VAL A 130 7.53 -7.90 -13.02
N VAL A 131 8.08 -6.71 -12.75
CA VAL A 131 9.51 -6.54 -12.48
C VAL A 131 9.71 -6.59 -10.97
N ALA A 132 10.32 -7.66 -10.50
CA ALA A 132 10.49 -7.96 -9.09
C ALA A 132 11.96 -7.79 -8.68
N PHE A 133 12.18 -7.17 -7.52
CA PHE A 133 13.49 -6.86 -6.96
C PHE A 133 13.67 -7.56 -5.62
N ASP A 134 14.81 -8.22 -5.43
CA ASP A 134 15.32 -8.65 -4.14
C ASP A 134 16.52 -7.76 -3.78
N HIS A 135 16.29 -6.80 -2.91
CA HIS A 135 17.31 -5.85 -2.53
C HIS A 135 18.40 -6.43 -1.63
N PHE A 136 18.15 -7.57 -0.98
CA PHE A 136 19.15 -8.24 -0.14
C PHE A 136 20.10 -9.06 -0.99
N GLU A 137 19.53 -9.84 -1.94
CA GLU A 137 20.32 -10.64 -2.87
C GLU A 137 20.90 -9.80 -4.03
N GLN A 138 20.53 -8.51 -4.14
CA GLN A 138 20.93 -7.61 -5.24
C GLN A 138 20.61 -8.21 -6.61
N ARG A 139 19.39 -8.72 -6.77
CA ARG A 139 18.89 -9.36 -7.98
C ARG A 139 17.53 -8.80 -8.38
N ALA A 140 17.25 -8.80 -9.67
CA ALA A 140 15.95 -8.42 -10.20
C ALA A 140 15.55 -9.31 -11.36
N TRP A 141 14.26 -9.50 -11.54
CA TRP A 141 13.69 -10.36 -12.57
C TRP A 141 12.50 -9.68 -13.26
N LEU A 142 12.41 -9.89 -14.56
CA LEU A 142 11.18 -9.72 -15.33
C LEU A 142 10.48 -11.08 -15.36
N ILE A 143 9.26 -11.12 -14.84
CA ILE A 143 8.45 -12.34 -14.74
C ILE A 143 7.17 -12.11 -15.56
N SER A 144 6.88 -13.00 -16.52
CA SER A 144 5.66 -12.96 -17.34
C SER A 144 4.90 -14.27 -17.25
N GLN A 145 3.65 -14.20 -16.81
CA GLN A 145 2.78 -15.36 -16.59
C GLN A 145 1.98 -15.77 -17.83
N GLY A 146 1.83 -14.88 -18.82
CA GLY A 146 1.02 -15.10 -20.02
C GLY A 146 -0.49 -15.21 -19.76
N LEU A 147 -0.97 -14.67 -18.63
CA LEU A 147 -2.40 -14.59 -18.31
C LEU A 147 -3.09 -13.56 -19.25
N PRO A 148 -4.40 -13.72 -19.52
CA PRO A 148 -5.35 -14.73 -19.01
C PRO A 148 -5.42 -16.02 -19.86
N GLU A 149 -4.48 -16.25 -20.77
CA GLU A 149 -4.52 -17.42 -21.63
C GLU A 149 -4.46 -18.73 -20.83
N LYS A 150 -5.36 -19.65 -21.13
CA LYS A 150 -5.50 -20.94 -20.43
C LYS A 150 -4.86 -22.11 -21.19
N GLU A 151 -4.88 -22.01 -22.54
CA GLU A 151 -4.29 -23.03 -23.39
C GLU A 151 -2.75 -22.91 -23.31
N PRO A 152 -2.00 -24.01 -23.03
CA PRO A 152 -0.56 -23.93 -22.74
C PRO A 152 0.30 -23.26 -23.81
N LEU A 153 0.04 -23.51 -25.09
CA LEU A 153 0.82 -22.94 -26.18
C LEU A 153 0.51 -21.43 -26.36
N ALA A 154 -0.78 -21.07 -26.34
CA ALA A 154 -1.21 -19.68 -26.41
C ALA A 154 -0.64 -18.87 -25.25
N ARG A 155 -0.68 -19.43 -24.05
CA ARG A 155 -0.14 -18.84 -22.85
C ARG A 155 1.37 -18.61 -22.91
N ALA A 156 2.13 -19.62 -23.37
CA ALA A 156 3.57 -19.50 -23.54
C ALA A 156 3.93 -18.42 -24.60
N ASN A 157 3.20 -18.36 -25.71
CA ASN A 157 3.39 -17.32 -26.73
C ASN A 157 3.11 -15.94 -26.16
N ARG A 158 1.98 -15.76 -25.46
CA ARG A 158 1.63 -14.50 -24.80
C ARG A 158 2.70 -14.10 -23.77
N ALA A 159 3.18 -15.03 -22.96
CA ALA A 159 4.25 -14.75 -21.99
C ALA A 159 5.51 -14.22 -22.66
N LEU A 160 5.90 -14.80 -23.80
CA LEU A 160 7.06 -14.33 -24.59
C LEU A 160 6.82 -12.94 -25.18
N GLU A 161 5.66 -12.70 -25.79
CA GLU A 161 5.28 -11.40 -26.36
C GLU A 161 5.28 -10.30 -25.29
N ARG A 162 4.65 -10.56 -24.14
CA ARG A 162 4.60 -9.62 -23.03
C ARG A 162 5.98 -9.36 -22.45
N ALA A 163 6.80 -10.39 -22.24
CA ALA A 163 8.17 -10.22 -21.78
C ALA A 163 8.99 -9.35 -22.75
N ALA A 164 8.89 -9.61 -24.06
CA ALA A 164 9.59 -8.82 -25.08
C ALA A 164 9.15 -7.36 -25.11
N PHE A 165 7.84 -7.10 -24.98
CA PHE A 165 7.28 -5.75 -24.90
C PHE A 165 7.86 -4.97 -23.71
N PHE A 166 7.86 -5.57 -22.51
CA PHE A 166 8.44 -4.91 -21.33
C PHE A 166 9.96 -4.72 -21.45
N GLN A 167 10.69 -5.69 -22.00
CA GLN A 167 12.11 -5.55 -22.26
C GLN A 167 12.44 -4.37 -23.18
N GLN A 168 11.64 -4.19 -24.23
CA GLN A 168 11.81 -3.06 -25.13
C GLN A 168 11.66 -1.73 -24.38
N ILE A 169 10.67 -1.60 -23.52
CA ILE A 169 10.44 -0.39 -22.71
C ILE A 169 11.59 -0.19 -21.70
N LEU A 170 12.00 -1.26 -21.02
CA LEU A 170 13.09 -1.19 -20.05
C LEU A 170 14.44 -0.83 -20.68
N SER A 171 14.64 -1.15 -21.94
CA SER A 171 15.85 -0.82 -22.71
C SER A 171 15.82 0.55 -23.34
N ALA A 172 14.64 1.16 -23.45
CA ALA A 172 14.47 2.48 -24.05
C ALA A 172 14.91 3.61 -23.09
N PRO A 173 15.34 4.76 -23.61
CA PRO A 173 15.49 5.97 -22.80
C PRO A 173 14.15 6.31 -22.11
N VAL A 174 14.22 6.91 -20.92
CA VAL A 174 13.01 7.44 -20.27
C VAL A 174 12.39 8.50 -21.18
N SER A 175 11.22 8.21 -21.72
CA SER A 175 10.49 9.15 -22.56
C SER A 175 9.96 10.31 -21.71
N PRO A 176 9.93 11.54 -22.24
CA PRO A 176 9.22 12.63 -21.60
C PRO A 176 7.78 12.20 -21.34
N ARG A 177 7.34 12.26 -20.11
CA ARG A 177 5.96 11.97 -19.76
C ARG A 177 5.06 13.04 -20.36
N ARG A 178 3.98 12.60 -21.00
CA ARG A 178 2.93 13.53 -21.39
C ARG A 178 2.29 14.04 -20.11
N GLU A 179 2.21 15.35 -19.94
CA GLU A 179 1.35 15.94 -18.92
C GLU A 179 -0.05 15.35 -19.11
N LYS A 180 -0.49 14.54 -18.14
CA LYS A 180 -1.88 14.15 -18.09
C LYS A 180 -2.66 15.44 -17.86
N GLN A 181 -3.34 15.94 -18.89
CA GLN A 181 -4.36 16.98 -18.68
C GLN A 181 -5.40 16.32 -17.73
N GLY A 182 -5.44 16.82 -16.52
CA GLY A 182 -6.35 16.30 -15.49
C GLY A 182 -7.78 16.30 -16.03
N LYS A 183 -8.31 15.09 -16.26
CA LYS A 183 -9.64 14.93 -16.83
C LYS A 183 -10.73 15.40 -15.87
N ASN A 184 -10.47 15.38 -14.56
CA ASN A 184 -11.43 15.76 -13.52
C ASN A 184 -10.80 16.77 -12.58
N GLN A 185 -10.82 18.05 -12.98
CA GLN A 185 -10.54 19.13 -12.03
C GLN A 185 -11.83 19.42 -11.25
N ILE A 186 -11.80 19.12 -9.97
CA ILE A 186 -12.88 19.53 -9.07
C ILE A 186 -12.79 21.06 -8.92
N ALA A 187 -13.85 21.74 -9.31
CA ALA A 187 -13.89 23.19 -9.17
C ALA A 187 -13.95 23.57 -7.67
N PRO A 188 -13.34 24.69 -7.26
CA PRO A 188 -13.31 25.10 -5.85
C PRO A 188 -14.70 25.22 -5.19
N ASP A 189 -15.74 25.55 -5.94
CA ASP A 189 -17.11 25.63 -5.50
C ASP A 189 -17.81 24.27 -5.30
N GLN A 190 -17.21 23.20 -5.81
CA GLN A 190 -17.66 21.82 -5.59
C GLN A 190 -17.02 21.18 -4.34
N LEU A 191 -15.98 21.80 -3.79
CA LEU A 191 -15.35 21.32 -2.57
C LEU A 191 -16.21 21.63 -1.34
N ALA A 192 -16.13 20.74 -0.33
CA ALA A 192 -16.56 21.07 1.01
C ALA A 192 -15.91 22.37 1.50
N GLU A 193 -16.51 23.04 2.48
CA GLU A 193 -15.93 24.23 3.08
C GLU A 193 -14.46 24.03 3.45
N GLN A 194 -13.61 24.94 3.01
CA GLN A 194 -12.17 24.87 3.19
C GLN A 194 -11.66 26.07 3.99
N PHE A 195 -10.80 25.81 4.95
CA PHE A 195 -10.15 26.81 5.81
C PHE A 195 -8.69 26.93 5.44
N GLU A 196 -8.23 28.13 5.15
CA GLU A 196 -6.82 28.39 4.83
C GLU A 196 -5.92 28.08 6.04
N ILE A 197 -4.86 27.29 5.82
CA ILE A 197 -3.78 27.06 6.80
C ILE A 197 -2.59 27.95 6.46
N ARG A 198 -2.12 27.87 5.22
CA ARG A 198 -0.98 28.66 4.74
C ARG A 198 -0.94 28.68 3.20
N GLY A 199 -1.09 29.86 2.63
CA GLY A 199 -1.10 30.05 1.18
C GLY A 199 -2.22 29.24 0.52
N SER A 200 -1.89 28.35 -0.41
CA SER A 200 -2.87 27.49 -1.10
C SER A 200 -3.19 26.18 -0.37
N LEU A 201 -2.59 25.94 0.80
CA LEU A 201 -2.90 24.78 1.63
C LEU A 201 -4.14 25.05 2.47
N THR A 202 -5.16 24.23 2.32
CA THR A 202 -6.42 24.32 3.05
C THR A 202 -6.75 23.06 3.83
N SER A 203 -7.68 23.16 4.75
CA SER A 203 -8.16 22.08 5.62
C SER A 203 -9.68 22.01 5.58
N ASN A 204 -10.26 20.84 5.80
CA ASN A 204 -11.68 20.64 6.02
C ASN A 204 -12.15 21.00 7.44
N PHE A 205 -11.26 21.47 8.30
CA PHE A 205 -11.54 21.98 9.64
C PHE A 205 -10.93 23.38 9.83
N SER A 206 -11.63 24.29 10.49
CA SER A 206 -10.96 25.38 11.19
C SER A 206 -10.22 24.83 12.41
N LYS A 207 -9.32 25.62 12.98
CA LYS A 207 -8.61 25.24 14.21
C LYS A 207 -9.60 24.96 15.35
N GLU A 208 -10.60 25.81 15.50
CA GLU A 208 -11.61 25.73 16.55
C GLU A 208 -12.46 24.47 16.38
N GLN A 209 -12.96 24.21 15.17
CA GLN A 209 -13.73 23.01 14.86
C GLN A 209 -12.94 21.73 15.10
N TYR A 210 -11.65 21.72 14.75
CA TYR A 210 -10.79 20.56 14.99
C TYR A 210 -10.61 20.29 16.51
N LEU A 211 -10.36 21.35 17.29
CA LEU A 211 -10.24 21.23 18.75
C LEU A 211 -11.54 20.77 19.41
N GLU A 212 -12.70 21.26 18.95
CA GLU A 212 -14.01 20.80 19.42
C GLU A 212 -14.23 19.30 19.08
N ALA A 213 -13.88 18.88 17.86
CA ALA A 213 -13.98 17.47 17.46
C ALA A 213 -13.07 16.56 18.32
N VAL A 214 -11.85 17.00 18.61
CA VAL A 214 -10.92 16.26 19.51
C VAL A 214 -11.51 16.18 20.92
N GLN A 215 -12.06 17.30 21.44
CA GLN A 215 -12.68 17.29 22.78
C GLN A 215 -13.86 16.31 22.85
N LYS A 216 -14.70 16.30 21.83
CA LYS A 216 -15.82 15.35 21.74
C LYS A 216 -15.36 13.88 21.70
N CYS A 217 -14.25 13.57 21.00
CA CYS A 217 -13.65 12.25 21.04
C CYS A 217 -13.19 11.87 22.45
N ILE A 218 -12.56 12.81 23.16
CA ILE A 218 -12.12 12.61 24.55
C ILE A 218 -13.32 12.35 25.46
N ASP A 219 -14.41 13.08 25.30
CA ASP A 219 -15.62 12.92 26.10
C ASP A 219 -16.25 11.54 25.89
N TYR A 220 -16.29 11.01 24.66
CA TYR A 220 -16.75 9.66 24.36
C TYR A 220 -15.85 8.58 25.00
N ILE A 221 -14.53 8.80 25.04
CA ILE A 221 -13.60 7.89 25.72
C ILE A 221 -13.88 7.87 27.23
N TYR A 222 -14.06 9.03 27.86
CA TYR A 222 -14.39 9.11 29.28
C TYR A 222 -15.78 8.55 29.63
N ALA A 223 -16.73 8.65 28.70
CA ALA A 223 -18.05 8.05 28.87
C ALA A 223 -18.01 6.51 28.73
N GLY A 224 -16.95 5.94 28.17
CA GLY A 224 -16.82 4.51 27.91
C GLY A 224 -17.55 4.06 26.64
N ASP A 225 -17.97 4.98 25.78
CA ASP A 225 -18.63 4.69 24.50
C ASP A 225 -17.63 4.15 23.46
N ILE A 226 -16.40 4.62 23.52
CA ILE A 226 -15.28 4.19 22.67
C ILE A 226 -14.00 4.11 23.50
N PHE A 227 -13.05 3.29 23.04
CA PHE A 227 -11.71 3.22 23.65
C PHE A 227 -10.64 3.90 22.80
N GLN A 228 -10.88 4.02 21.49
CA GLN A 228 -10.03 4.72 20.53
C GLN A 228 -10.88 5.23 19.36
N VAL A 229 -10.43 6.28 18.71
CA VAL A 229 -10.99 6.78 17.45
C VAL A 229 -9.90 7.40 16.59
N ASN A 230 -9.98 7.16 15.28
CA ASN A 230 -9.12 7.81 14.29
C ASN A 230 -9.85 9.02 13.71
N LEU A 231 -9.59 10.21 14.26
CA LEU A 231 -10.12 11.45 13.72
C LEU A 231 -9.34 11.87 12.48
N SER A 232 -9.99 11.79 11.31
CA SER A 232 -9.37 12.16 10.03
C SER A 232 -9.40 13.66 9.82
N HIS A 233 -8.30 14.18 9.26
CA HIS A 233 -8.12 15.59 8.91
C HIS A 233 -7.58 15.65 7.48
N ARG A 234 -8.36 16.26 6.56
CA ARG A 234 -7.98 16.34 5.15
C ARG A 234 -7.35 17.69 4.84
N LEU A 235 -6.19 17.65 4.22
CA LEU A 235 -5.50 18.82 3.68
C LEU A 235 -5.59 18.81 2.17
N LEU A 236 -5.90 19.95 1.57
CA LEU A 236 -5.94 20.12 0.11
C LEU A 236 -4.92 21.16 -0.35
N HIS A 237 -4.32 20.89 -1.48
CA HIS A 237 -3.43 21.80 -2.19
C HIS A 237 -3.60 21.59 -3.68
N PRO A 238 -3.64 22.64 -4.52
CA PRO A 238 -3.66 22.48 -5.98
C PRO A 238 -2.51 21.60 -6.47
N ALA A 239 -2.80 20.65 -7.34
CA ALA A 239 -1.79 19.79 -7.95
C ALA A 239 -0.98 20.60 -8.98
N THR A 240 0.21 21.04 -8.62
CA THR A 240 1.10 21.86 -9.43
C THR A 240 2.29 21.09 -9.99
N ALA A 241 2.40 19.81 -9.66
CA ALA A 241 3.49 18.94 -10.08
C ALA A 241 2.94 17.62 -10.61
N ASP A 242 3.68 16.99 -11.50
CA ASP A 242 3.43 15.62 -11.92
C ASP A 242 3.50 14.67 -10.72
N SER A 243 2.59 13.70 -10.66
CA SER A 243 2.46 12.77 -9.53
C SER A 243 3.68 11.87 -9.35
N VAL A 244 4.33 11.48 -10.46
CA VAL A 244 5.56 10.68 -10.40
C VAL A 244 6.70 11.50 -9.82
N ASP A 245 6.84 12.78 -10.21
CA ASP A 245 7.84 13.68 -9.63
C ASP A 245 7.55 13.96 -8.15
N LEU A 246 6.26 14.04 -7.79
CA LEU A 246 5.85 14.14 -6.40
C LEU A 246 6.25 12.88 -5.61
N TYR A 247 5.99 11.69 -6.17
CA TYR A 247 6.38 10.42 -5.56
C TYR A 247 7.90 10.32 -5.37
N MET A 248 8.68 10.65 -6.39
CA MET A 248 10.15 10.61 -6.31
C MET A 248 10.68 11.56 -5.22
N ARG A 249 10.12 12.76 -5.10
CA ARG A 249 10.48 13.69 -4.03
C ARG A 249 10.08 13.16 -2.64
N LEU A 250 8.88 12.57 -2.52
CA LEU A 250 8.41 11.96 -1.28
C LEU A 250 9.33 10.80 -0.87
N ARG A 251 9.59 9.89 -1.80
CA ARG A 251 10.46 8.73 -1.62
C ARG A 251 11.84 9.08 -1.07
N HIS A 252 12.47 10.14 -1.62
CA HIS A 252 13.79 10.57 -1.19
C HIS A 252 13.77 11.32 0.15
N ARG A 253 12.69 12.07 0.43
CA ARG A 253 12.59 12.85 1.67
C ARG A 253 12.06 12.07 2.85
N ASN A 254 11.20 11.11 2.60
CA ASN A 254 10.56 10.28 3.61
C ASN A 254 10.52 8.82 3.14
N PRO A 255 11.68 8.15 3.00
CA PRO A 255 11.70 6.75 2.60
C PRO A 255 10.96 5.90 3.62
N ALA A 256 10.15 4.96 3.14
CA ALA A 256 9.35 4.07 3.95
C ALA A 256 9.44 2.63 3.46
N THR A 257 9.17 1.68 4.34
CA THR A 257 9.23 0.24 4.07
C THR A 257 8.08 -0.25 3.21
N PHE A 258 6.94 0.45 3.24
CA PHE A 258 5.73 0.15 2.47
C PHE A 258 5.29 1.37 1.67
N ALA A 259 6.25 2.04 1.04
CA ALA A 259 5.97 3.11 0.11
C ALA A 259 5.29 2.57 -1.15
N GLY A 260 4.57 3.42 -1.87
CA GLY A 260 3.92 2.98 -3.10
C GLY A 260 3.42 4.13 -3.96
N TYR A 261 3.31 3.80 -5.23
CA TYR A 261 2.67 4.63 -6.24
C TYR A 261 1.65 3.77 -6.99
N PHE A 262 0.46 4.29 -7.21
CA PHE A 262 -0.54 3.64 -8.05
C PHE A 262 -1.25 4.69 -8.90
N ALA A 263 -1.27 4.47 -10.21
CA ALA A 263 -1.96 5.30 -11.17
C ALA A 263 -3.25 4.64 -11.63
N THR A 264 -4.35 5.37 -11.55
CA THR A 264 -5.61 5.04 -12.22
C THR A 264 -5.83 5.98 -13.42
N ASP A 265 -6.97 5.89 -14.06
CA ASP A 265 -7.32 6.81 -15.15
C ASP A 265 -7.67 8.21 -14.63
N GLU A 266 -8.13 8.32 -13.40
CA GLU A 266 -8.71 9.55 -12.83
C GLU A 266 -7.84 10.18 -11.73
N PHE A 267 -7.09 9.37 -10.97
CA PHE A 267 -6.26 9.84 -9.86
C PHE A 267 -4.97 9.02 -9.71
N GLU A 268 -4.05 9.51 -8.94
CA GLU A 268 -2.84 8.80 -8.54
C GLU A 268 -2.69 8.79 -7.01
N ILE A 269 -2.24 7.63 -6.49
CA ILE A 269 -1.87 7.47 -5.09
C ILE A 269 -0.35 7.59 -4.96
N VAL A 270 0.08 8.47 -4.06
CA VAL A 270 1.47 8.71 -3.71
C VAL A 270 1.62 8.47 -2.21
N SER A 271 2.25 7.36 -1.83
CA SER A 271 2.27 6.90 -0.44
C SER A 271 3.68 6.68 0.11
N ALA A 272 3.90 7.06 1.37
CA ALA A 272 5.08 6.74 2.16
C ALA A 272 4.65 6.07 3.48
N SER A 273 4.01 4.90 3.38
CA SER A 273 3.50 4.17 4.54
C SER A 273 4.63 3.44 5.29
N PRO A 274 4.73 3.61 6.62
CA PRO A 274 5.65 2.85 7.45
C PRO A 274 5.07 1.49 7.88
N GLU A 275 3.78 1.25 7.68
CA GLU A 275 3.05 0.14 8.30
C GLU A 275 2.40 -0.75 7.26
N ARG A 276 2.46 -2.07 7.50
CA ARG A 276 1.77 -3.10 6.74
C ARG A 276 0.46 -3.47 7.45
N PHE A 277 -0.64 -3.53 6.71
CA PHE A 277 -1.92 -3.96 7.25
C PHE A 277 -1.86 -5.43 7.67
N LEU A 278 -1.79 -6.33 6.69
CA LEU A 278 -1.69 -7.78 6.90
C LEU A 278 -0.72 -8.41 5.89
N GLN A 279 -0.16 -9.56 6.25
CA GLN A 279 0.49 -10.45 5.31
C GLN A 279 -0.11 -11.84 5.48
N VAL A 280 -0.46 -12.49 4.36
CA VAL A 280 -0.80 -13.91 4.34
C VAL A 280 0.21 -14.62 3.46
N ARG A 281 0.95 -15.58 4.02
CA ARG A 281 1.95 -16.35 3.30
C ARG A 281 2.00 -17.78 3.82
N ASN A 282 1.89 -18.76 2.92
CA ASN A 282 1.89 -20.18 3.28
C ASN A 282 0.85 -20.51 4.38
N SER A 283 -0.34 -19.95 4.24
CA SER A 283 -1.45 -20.07 5.22
C SER A 283 -1.16 -19.49 6.60
N VAL A 284 -0.12 -18.68 6.77
CA VAL A 284 0.14 -17.93 8.01
C VAL A 284 -0.24 -16.48 7.79
N VAL A 285 -1.07 -15.95 8.69
CA VAL A 285 -1.44 -14.53 8.76
C VAL A 285 -0.50 -13.82 9.72
N GLU A 286 0.07 -12.70 9.32
CA GLU A 286 0.90 -11.84 10.17
C GLU A 286 0.34 -10.41 10.20
N ALA A 287 0.18 -9.85 11.38
CA ALA A 287 -0.09 -8.43 11.61
C ALA A 287 1.00 -7.79 12.47
N ARG A 288 1.40 -6.56 12.13
CA ARG A 288 2.49 -5.84 12.82
C ARG A 288 2.04 -4.44 13.25
N PRO A 289 1.23 -4.32 14.31
CA PRO A 289 0.79 -3.02 14.78
C PRO A 289 1.93 -2.17 15.34
N ILE A 290 1.94 -0.89 14.96
CA ILE A 290 2.87 0.12 15.43
C ILE A 290 2.12 1.06 16.36
N LYS A 291 2.56 1.16 17.62
CA LYS A 291 2.07 2.15 18.59
C LYS A 291 3.23 2.71 19.41
N GLY A 292 3.13 3.98 19.75
CA GLY A 292 4.23 4.68 20.37
C GLY A 292 5.34 5.07 19.38
N THR A 293 5.64 6.34 19.32
CA THR A 293 6.63 6.92 18.41
C THR A 293 7.45 7.98 19.10
N ARG A 294 8.77 7.95 18.88
CA ARG A 294 9.67 9.05 19.22
C ARG A 294 10.51 9.43 18.00
N ALA A 295 10.72 10.72 17.81
CA ALA A 295 11.64 11.18 16.77
C ALA A 295 13.08 10.77 17.10
N ARG A 296 13.87 10.45 16.07
CA ARG A 296 15.31 10.24 16.21
C ARG A 296 16.00 11.56 16.57
N ILE A 297 16.96 11.49 17.46
CA ILE A 297 17.75 12.65 17.92
C ILE A 297 19.17 12.47 17.41
N LEU A 298 19.76 13.54 16.83
CA LEU A 298 21.10 13.47 16.23
C LEU A 298 22.21 13.24 17.28
N VAL A 299 21.94 13.52 18.56
CA VAL A 299 22.87 13.28 19.66
C VAL A 299 22.67 11.85 20.17
N PRO A 300 23.65 10.95 20.07
CA PRO A 300 23.49 9.52 20.36
C PRO A 300 22.95 9.23 21.77
N GLU A 301 23.41 9.95 22.79
CA GLU A 301 22.97 9.76 24.17
C GLU A 301 21.51 10.17 24.37
N ALA A 302 21.08 11.25 23.72
CA ALA A 302 19.68 11.71 23.74
C ALA A 302 18.77 10.77 22.95
N ASP A 303 19.24 10.21 21.86
CA ASP A 303 18.51 9.21 21.05
C ASP A 303 18.30 7.91 21.84
N LEU A 304 19.32 7.43 22.54
CA LEU A 304 19.21 6.29 23.46
C LEU A 304 18.25 6.57 24.62
N TYR A 305 18.26 7.78 25.17
CA TYR A 305 17.33 8.18 26.21
C TYR A 305 15.88 8.17 25.71
N ALA A 306 15.62 8.74 24.53
CA ALA A 306 14.29 8.72 23.90
C ALA A 306 13.81 7.28 23.60
N ALA A 307 14.72 6.38 23.20
CA ALA A 307 14.44 4.96 23.02
C ALA A 307 14.01 4.28 24.33
N GLU A 308 14.75 4.54 25.40
CA GLU A 308 14.46 3.95 26.71
C GLU A 308 13.19 4.54 27.34
N GLU A 309 12.94 5.84 27.16
CA GLU A 309 11.68 6.50 27.54
C GLU A 309 10.49 5.82 26.85
N LEU A 310 10.59 5.63 25.53
CA LEU A 310 9.54 4.96 24.75
C LEU A 310 9.31 3.51 25.24
N ARG A 311 10.39 2.77 25.48
CA ARG A 311 10.33 1.40 25.98
C ARG A 311 9.65 1.30 27.36
N ARG A 312 9.83 2.30 28.22
CA ARG A 312 9.25 2.38 29.57
C ARG A 312 7.89 3.06 29.63
N SER A 313 7.44 3.70 28.54
CA SER A 313 6.17 4.40 28.50
C SER A 313 5.00 3.42 28.76
N GLU A 314 4.42 3.49 29.95
CA GLU A 314 3.24 2.68 30.30
C GLU A 314 2.08 2.94 29.35
N LYS A 315 1.85 4.20 28.97
CA LYS A 315 0.80 4.60 28.03
C LYS A 315 1.00 3.94 26.67
N ASP A 316 2.17 4.09 26.06
CA ASP A 316 2.46 3.59 24.71
C ASP A 316 2.39 2.05 24.70
N ARG A 317 2.87 1.39 25.76
CA ARG A 317 2.78 -0.06 25.92
C ARG A 317 1.35 -0.53 26.10
N ALA A 318 0.55 0.15 26.94
CA ALA A 318 -0.85 -0.21 27.16
C ALA A 318 -1.67 -0.08 25.86
N GLU A 319 -1.45 0.98 25.10
CA GLU A 319 -2.08 1.17 23.78
C GLU A 319 -1.67 0.06 22.80
N ASN A 320 -0.39 -0.30 22.73
CA ASN A 320 0.09 -1.39 21.88
C ASN A 320 -0.54 -2.74 22.26
N ILE A 321 -0.57 -3.09 23.56
CA ILE A 321 -1.16 -4.33 24.07
C ILE A 321 -2.66 -4.38 23.75
N MET A 322 -3.38 -3.28 23.89
CA MET A 322 -4.80 -3.18 23.55
C MET A 322 -5.06 -3.50 22.07
N ILE A 323 -4.24 -2.97 21.17
CA ILE A 323 -4.36 -3.26 19.73
C ILE A 323 -3.96 -4.71 19.43
N VAL A 324 -2.95 -5.26 20.09
CA VAL A 324 -2.58 -6.67 19.96
C VAL A 324 -3.74 -7.58 20.35
N ASP A 325 -4.45 -7.28 21.43
CA ASP A 325 -5.58 -8.07 21.89
C ASP A 325 -6.77 -8.01 20.92
N LEU A 326 -7.05 -6.81 20.36
CA LEU A 326 -8.04 -6.63 19.31
C LEU A 326 -7.69 -7.46 18.07
N LEU A 327 -6.45 -7.38 17.58
CA LEU A 327 -5.99 -8.14 16.42
C LEU A 327 -6.05 -9.65 16.65
N ARG A 328 -5.73 -10.13 17.84
CA ARG A 328 -5.89 -11.55 18.20
C ARG A 328 -7.35 -11.98 18.09
N ASN A 329 -8.27 -11.16 18.58
CA ASN A 329 -9.70 -11.42 18.47
C ASN A 329 -10.14 -11.45 16.99
N ASP A 330 -9.74 -10.48 16.18
CA ASP A 330 -10.11 -10.43 14.75
C ASP A 330 -9.54 -11.65 13.98
N MET A 331 -8.28 -11.98 14.21
CA MET A 331 -7.63 -13.15 13.59
C MET A 331 -8.28 -14.47 14.03
N SER A 332 -8.85 -14.54 15.23
CA SER A 332 -9.50 -15.76 15.73
C SER A 332 -10.73 -16.15 14.92
N SER A 333 -11.30 -15.23 14.15
CA SER A 333 -12.44 -15.50 13.26
C SER A 333 -12.05 -16.23 11.96
N VAL A 334 -10.77 -16.22 11.59
CA VAL A 334 -10.27 -16.74 10.30
C VAL A 334 -9.10 -17.72 10.44
N CYS A 335 -8.41 -17.73 11.58
CA CYS A 335 -7.31 -18.64 11.85
C CYS A 335 -7.79 -19.91 12.55
N GLU A 336 -6.98 -20.98 12.50
CA GLU A 336 -7.27 -22.22 13.24
C GLU A 336 -7.30 -21.96 14.75
N PRO A 337 -8.16 -22.66 15.49
CA PRO A 337 -8.16 -22.59 16.96
C PRO A 337 -6.76 -22.87 17.52
N ASP A 338 -6.36 -22.07 18.51
CA ASP A 338 -5.07 -22.16 19.21
C ASP A 338 -3.80 -21.89 18.34
N SER A 339 -3.95 -21.47 17.08
CA SER A 339 -2.81 -21.11 16.24
C SER A 339 -2.26 -19.72 16.53
N ILE A 340 -3.07 -18.81 17.13
CA ILE A 340 -2.74 -17.40 17.28
C ILE A 340 -1.79 -17.18 18.45
N PHE A 341 -0.63 -16.59 18.15
CA PHE A 341 0.36 -16.23 19.15
C PHE A 341 0.98 -14.85 18.87
N VAL A 342 1.59 -14.29 19.89
CA VAL A 342 2.33 -13.03 19.81
C VAL A 342 3.82 -13.39 19.81
N SER A 343 4.46 -13.31 18.65
CA SER A 343 5.89 -13.63 18.53
C SER A 343 6.79 -12.51 19.06
N GLU A 344 6.34 -11.26 18.96
CA GLU A 344 7.03 -10.09 19.53
C GLU A 344 6.01 -9.16 20.19
N LEU A 345 6.31 -8.67 21.41
CA LEU A 345 5.45 -7.75 22.14
C LEU A 345 6.21 -6.48 22.55
N CYS A 346 5.75 -5.32 22.04
CA CYS A 346 6.33 -4.01 22.33
C CYS A 346 7.85 -3.95 22.08
N ARG A 347 8.33 -4.55 21.00
CA ARG A 347 9.71 -4.47 20.56
C ARG A 347 10.00 -3.06 20.06
N LEU A 348 11.14 -2.49 20.46
CA LEU A 348 11.61 -1.24 19.90
C LEU A 348 12.24 -1.46 18.53
N GLU A 349 11.70 -0.83 17.51
CA GLU A 349 12.27 -0.78 16.16
C GLU A 349 12.77 0.64 15.87
N VAL A 350 13.98 0.71 15.33
CA VAL A 350 14.66 1.99 15.04
C VAL A 350 14.67 2.23 13.54
N TYR A 351 14.02 3.32 13.12
CA TYR A 351 13.93 3.77 11.75
C TYR A 351 14.83 4.99 11.52
N GLN A 352 14.90 5.46 10.29
CA GLN A 352 15.79 6.59 9.96
C GLN A 352 15.45 7.88 10.75
N PHE A 353 14.16 8.20 10.88
CA PHE A 353 13.69 9.45 11.50
C PHE A 353 12.94 9.25 12.82
N VAL A 354 12.54 8.01 13.10
CA VAL A 354 11.67 7.69 14.24
C VAL A 354 12.07 6.35 14.87
N GLN A 355 11.63 6.16 16.09
CA GLN A 355 11.66 4.90 16.82
C GLN A 355 10.23 4.51 17.16
N HIS A 356 9.88 3.24 17.03
CA HIS A 356 8.53 2.71 17.26
C HIS A 356 8.54 1.55 18.24
N LEU A 357 7.42 1.39 18.96
CA LEU A 357 7.09 0.11 19.60
C LEU A 357 6.22 -0.70 18.62
N VAL A 358 6.71 -1.87 18.27
CA VAL A 358 6.07 -2.79 17.32
C VAL A 358 5.76 -4.10 18.03
N SER A 359 4.60 -4.66 17.76
CA SER A 359 4.28 -6.04 18.14
C SER A 359 4.05 -6.87 16.88
N VAL A 360 4.16 -8.19 16.99
CA VAL A 360 3.90 -9.12 15.89
C VAL A 360 2.93 -10.17 16.38
N VAL A 361 1.82 -10.29 15.66
CA VAL A 361 0.78 -11.29 15.90
C VAL A 361 0.71 -12.20 14.69
N GLU A 362 0.77 -13.49 14.91
CA GLU A 362 0.74 -14.53 13.88
C GLU A 362 -0.36 -15.55 14.19
N GLY A 363 -0.94 -16.13 13.12
CA GLY A 363 -1.97 -17.14 13.25
C GLY A 363 -2.17 -18.00 12.00
#